data_d9a441f8a0d5a6932cbba13f58958e6a
#
_entry.id   d9a441f8a0d5a6932cbba13f58958e6a
#
_cell.length_a   1.000
_cell.length_b   1.000
_cell.length_c   1.000
_cell.angle_alpha   90.00
_cell.angle_beta   90.00
_cell.angle_gamma   90.00
#
_symmetry.space_group_name_H-M   'P 1'
#
loop_
_entity.id
_entity.type
_entity.pdbx_description
1 polymer ?
#
loop_
_entity_poly.entity_id
_entity_poly.type
_entity_poly.pdbx_seq_one_letter_code
_entity_poly.pdbx_strand_id
1 'polypeptide(L)'
;TLKGNGQSRLLQAVKNAIMNSYPRSDVRADGQVVKILFTDGMKLEILPAFQNRDCWGNWDGTYKYPDSNMGGNWCSTNPKAEQEAMKLKNNSSNGLLVDTCRHLRYVRDNYFSSYHLPGIVIDSFVYAAMGNWQWTRPGSASSVPKGNYENVLLNYLRQNSFCGNLTLNAPGSNQSVST
;
A
#
# COMPACT_ATOMS: atom_id res chain seq x y z
N THR A 1 28.25 3.66 2.94
CA THR A 1 27.71 2.48 2.21
C THR A 1 27.57 1.32 3.17
N LEU A 2 26.36 0.87 3.42
CA LEU A 2 26.08 -0.32 4.24
C LEU A 2 26.48 -1.58 3.44
N LYS A 3 27.75 -1.99 3.56
CA LYS A 3 28.26 -3.22 2.94
C LYS A 3 27.77 -4.43 3.76
N GLY A 4 27.22 -5.45 3.07
CA GLY A 4 26.77 -6.73 3.64
C GLY A 4 25.68 -6.59 4.71
N ASN A 5 24.56 -7.28 4.57
CA ASN A 5 23.41 -7.26 5.50
C ASN A 5 22.96 -5.86 5.97
N GLY A 6 23.11 -4.85 5.11
CA GLY A 6 22.78 -3.46 5.44
C GLY A 6 21.31 -3.26 5.83
N GLN A 7 20.42 -4.07 5.26
CA GLN A 7 18.99 -4.08 5.54
C GLN A 7 18.72 -4.49 7.00
N SER A 8 19.23 -5.63 7.41
CA SER A 8 19.10 -6.12 8.80
C SER A 8 19.75 -5.17 9.79
N ARG A 9 20.91 -4.60 9.44
CA ARG A 9 21.61 -3.63 10.30
C ARG A 9 20.81 -2.35 10.50
N LEU A 10 20.15 -1.83 9.44
CA LEU A 10 19.27 -0.67 9.57
C LEU A 10 18.08 -0.97 10.48
N LEU A 11 17.38 -2.08 10.23
CA LEU A 11 16.24 -2.50 11.05
C LEU A 11 16.65 -2.69 12.52
N GLN A 12 17.80 -3.32 12.78
CA GLN A 12 18.30 -3.51 14.14
C GLN A 12 18.69 -2.17 14.81
N ALA A 13 19.29 -1.23 14.07
CA ALA A 13 19.63 0.09 14.61
C ALA A 13 18.36 0.87 14.99
N VAL A 14 17.34 0.86 14.13
CA VAL A 14 16.04 1.50 14.42
C VAL A 14 15.36 0.82 15.61
N LYS A 15 15.32 -0.52 15.65
CA LYS A 15 14.80 -1.27 16.79
C LYS A 15 15.47 -0.86 18.09
N ASN A 16 16.80 -0.82 18.14
CA ASN A 16 17.55 -0.47 19.35
C ASN A 16 17.27 0.97 19.79
N ALA A 17 17.18 1.92 18.85
CA ALA A 17 16.83 3.30 19.17
C ALA A 17 15.43 3.41 19.80
N ILE A 18 14.46 2.65 19.26
CA ILE A 18 13.09 2.62 19.79
C ILE A 18 13.07 1.97 21.19
N MET A 19 13.75 0.84 21.37
CA MET A 19 13.83 0.17 22.67
C MET A 19 14.43 1.08 23.77
N ASN A 20 15.41 1.91 23.42
CA ASN A 20 15.97 2.88 24.35
C ASN A 20 14.95 3.95 24.78
N SER A 21 14.07 4.37 23.87
CA SER A 21 13.04 5.38 24.13
C SER A 21 11.78 4.79 24.80
N TYR A 22 11.48 3.52 24.51
CA TYR A 22 10.28 2.81 24.97
C TYR A 22 10.62 1.45 25.59
N PRO A 23 11.34 1.40 26.72
CA PRO A 23 11.90 0.17 27.26
C PRO A 23 10.87 -0.86 27.77
N ARG A 24 9.61 -0.46 27.93
CA ARG A 24 8.51 -1.31 28.36
C ARG A 24 7.68 -1.90 27.22
N SER A 25 8.00 -1.52 25.97
CA SER A 25 7.26 -1.98 24.78
C SER A 25 7.93 -3.20 24.17
N ASP A 26 7.14 -4.09 23.57
CA ASP A 26 7.69 -5.19 22.77
C ASP A 26 8.04 -4.64 21.38
N VAL A 27 9.34 -4.65 21.05
CA VAL A 27 9.85 -4.11 19.79
C VAL A 27 10.56 -5.21 19.00
N ARG A 28 10.11 -5.46 17.79
CA ARG A 28 10.64 -6.53 16.91
C ARG A 28 10.97 -5.99 15.52
N ALA A 29 12.12 -6.38 14.99
CA ALA A 29 12.43 -6.18 13.57
C ALA A 29 11.87 -7.38 12.79
N ASP A 30 11.07 -7.11 11.74
CA ASP A 30 10.37 -8.14 10.98
C ASP A 30 10.32 -7.77 9.49
N GLY A 31 11.08 -8.49 8.69
CA GLY A 31 11.11 -8.33 7.24
C GLY A 31 11.53 -6.93 6.79
N GLN A 32 10.58 -6.05 6.65
CA GLN A 32 10.75 -4.68 6.14
C GLN A 32 10.57 -3.60 7.22
N VAL A 33 9.95 -3.94 8.34
CA VAL A 33 9.47 -3.01 9.35
C VAL A 33 10.03 -3.31 10.74
N VAL A 34 9.96 -2.31 11.60
CA VAL A 34 10.07 -2.48 13.05
C VAL A 34 8.68 -2.36 13.66
N LYS A 35 8.20 -3.46 14.25
CA LYS A 35 6.91 -3.55 14.92
C LYS A 35 7.07 -3.16 16.38
N ILE A 36 6.14 -2.37 16.89
CA ILE A 36 6.07 -1.95 18.30
C ILE A 36 4.69 -2.34 18.84
N LEU A 37 4.67 -3.07 19.93
CA LEU A 37 3.48 -3.29 20.73
C LEU A 37 3.63 -2.53 22.04
N PHE A 38 2.86 -1.49 22.22
CA PHE A 38 2.86 -0.69 23.43
C PHE A 38 2.06 -1.38 24.55
N THR A 39 2.31 -1.00 25.79
CA THR A 39 1.66 -1.60 26.98
C THR A 39 0.17 -1.35 27.06
N ASP A 40 -0.34 -0.34 26.38
CA ASP A 40 -1.79 -0.02 26.24
C ASP A 40 -2.46 -0.82 25.10
N GLY A 41 -1.72 -1.70 24.41
CA GLY A 41 -2.20 -2.51 23.31
C GLY A 41 -2.12 -1.85 21.93
N MET A 42 -1.67 -0.59 21.84
CA MET A 42 -1.47 0.09 20.56
C MET A 42 -0.33 -0.60 19.78
N LYS A 43 -0.56 -0.83 18.49
CA LYS A 43 0.43 -1.40 17.57
C LYS A 43 0.88 -0.35 16.57
N LEU A 44 2.20 -0.27 16.34
CA LEU A 44 2.80 0.60 15.34
C LEU A 44 3.81 -0.18 14.51
N GLU A 45 3.82 0.07 13.22
CA GLU A 45 4.85 -0.45 12.29
C GLU A 45 5.62 0.73 11.69
N ILE A 46 6.93 0.68 11.82
CA ILE A 46 7.84 1.70 11.29
C ILE A 46 8.60 1.10 10.12
N LEU A 47 8.45 1.69 8.94
CA LEU A 47 9.22 1.38 7.74
C LEU A 47 10.38 2.39 7.63
N PRO A 48 11.62 2.04 8.01
CA PRO A 48 12.74 2.93 7.83
C PRO A 48 13.11 3.05 6.35
N ALA A 49 13.33 4.28 5.87
CA ALA A 49 13.63 4.50 4.47
C ALA A 49 14.67 5.61 4.27
N PHE A 50 15.40 5.55 3.16
CA PHE A 50 16.32 6.58 2.71
C PHE A 50 15.78 7.26 1.47
N GLN A 51 15.97 8.58 1.35
CA GLN A 51 15.77 9.27 0.09
C GLN A 51 16.75 8.73 -0.96
N ASN A 52 16.23 8.37 -2.11
CA ASN A 52 17.06 8.03 -3.25
C ASN A 52 17.52 9.34 -3.92
N ARG A 53 18.83 9.48 -4.12
CA ARG A 53 19.43 10.71 -4.67
C ARG A 53 20.21 10.38 -5.91
N ASP A 54 20.14 11.28 -6.89
CA ASP A 54 20.96 11.21 -8.12
C ASP A 54 22.45 11.49 -7.83
N CYS A 55 23.27 11.43 -8.87
CA CYS A 55 24.72 11.68 -8.75
C CYS A 55 25.07 13.13 -8.38
N TRP A 56 24.13 14.07 -8.50
CA TRP A 56 24.28 15.46 -8.06
C TRP A 56 23.73 15.72 -6.66
N GLY A 57 23.17 14.68 -6.01
CA GLY A 57 22.63 14.78 -4.66
C GLY A 57 21.17 15.25 -4.60
N ASN A 58 20.49 15.44 -5.74
CA ASN A 58 19.08 15.79 -5.75
C ASN A 58 18.21 14.56 -5.46
N TRP A 59 17.13 14.75 -4.73
CA TRP A 59 16.14 13.71 -4.49
C TRP A 59 15.35 13.43 -5.78
N ASP A 60 15.27 12.16 -6.18
CA ASP A 60 14.57 11.73 -7.40
C ASP A 60 13.04 11.47 -7.21
N GLY A 61 12.50 11.79 -6.03
CA GLY A 61 11.09 11.56 -5.69
C GLY A 61 10.83 10.19 -5.06
N THR A 62 11.82 9.30 -5.03
CA THR A 62 11.66 7.94 -4.49
C THR A 62 12.39 7.74 -3.17
N TYR A 63 12.01 6.66 -2.47
CA TYR A 63 12.67 6.20 -1.26
C TYR A 63 13.11 4.75 -1.44
N LYS A 64 14.21 4.38 -0.77
CA LYS A 64 14.64 2.99 -0.63
C LYS A 64 14.42 2.52 0.80
N TYR A 65 13.78 1.37 0.96
CA TYR A 65 13.55 0.74 2.24
C TYR A 65 14.12 -0.68 2.26
N PRO A 66 14.46 -1.20 3.45
CA PRO A 66 15.04 -2.53 3.56
C PRO A 66 13.99 -3.62 3.44
N ASP A 67 14.36 -4.73 2.82
CA ASP A 67 13.73 -6.03 3.00
C ASP A 67 14.82 -7.02 3.44
N SER A 68 14.70 -7.56 4.65
CA SER A 68 15.67 -8.49 5.19
C SER A 68 15.38 -9.97 4.85
N ASN A 69 14.26 -10.25 4.18
CA ASN A 69 13.89 -11.59 3.76
C ASN A 69 14.77 -12.09 2.62
N MET A 70 14.93 -13.40 2.49
CA MET A 70 15.59 -14.09 1.37
C MET A 70 16.98 -13.52 1.01
N GLY A 71 17.79 -13.21 2.00
CA GLY A 71 19.15 -12.67 1.78
C GLY A 71 19.27 -11.17 1.73
N GLY A 72 18.16 -10.46 1.79
CA GLY A 72 18.08 -9.02 1.91
C GLY A 72 18.11 -8.26 0.57
N ASN A 73 17.15 -7.36 0.40
CA ASN A 73 17.02 -6.49 -0.76
C ASN A 73 16.74 -5.04 -0.34
N TRP A 74 17.01 -4.10 -1.26
CA TRP A 74 16.56 -2.72 -1.14
C TRP A 74 15.40 -2.49 -2.10
N CYS A 75 14.20 -2.35 -1.56
CA CYS A 75 13.01 -2.05 -2.32
C CYS A 75 12.86 -0.53 -2.53
N SER A 76 12.17 -0.15 -3.58
CA SER A 76 11.89 1.26 -3.89
C SER A 76 10.41 1.56 -3.66
N THR A 77 10.08 2.78 -3.24
CA THR A 77 8.69 3.25 -3.10
C THR A 77 8.59 4.75 -3.38
N ASN A 78 7.41 5.18 -3.83
CA ASN A 78 7.09 6.61 -4.00
C ASN A 78 5.71 6.91 -3.39
N PRO A 79 5.59 6.93 -2.06
CA PRO A 79 4.31 7.08 -1.38
C PRO A 79 3.65 8.43 -1.69
N LYS A 80 4.42 9.46 -2.01
CA LYS A 80 3.88 10.77 -2.37
C LYS A 80 3.14 10.71 -3.72
N ALA A 81 3.75 10.10 -4.73
CA ALA A 81 3.11 9.91 -6.03
C ALA A 81 1.85 9.03 -5.92
N GLU A 82 1.90 7.99 -5.09
CA GLU A 82 0.74 7.13 -4.81
C GLU A 82 -0.40 7.91 -4.16
N GLN A 83 -0.11 8.70 -3.13
CA GLN A 83 -1.11 9.55 -2.45
C GLN A 83 -1.70 10.59 -3.39
N GLU A 84 -0.89 11.24 -4.22
CA GLU A 84 -1.35 12.24 -5.18
C GLU A 84 -2.25 11.60 -6.25
N ALA A 85 -1.86 10.47 -6.82
CA ALA A 85 -2.67 9.75 -7.80
C ALA A 85 -4.02 9.32 -7.21
N MET A 86 -4.01 8.73 -6.00
CA MET A 86 -5.23 8.33 -5.29
C MET A 86 -6.13 9.54 -5.00
N LYS A 87 -5.56 10.66 -4.55
CA LYS A 87 -6.30 11.90 -4.27
C LYS A 87 -6.95 12.47 -5.53
N LEU A 88 -6.20 12.56 -6.63
CA LEU A 88 -6.73 13.07 -7.90
C LEU A 88 -7.88 12.19 -8.43
N LYS A 89 -7.68 10.87 -8.43
CA LYS A 89 -8.72 9.92 -8.85
C LYS A 89 -9.94 9.96 -7.96
N ASN A 90 -9.75 10.08 -6.63
CA ASN A 90 -10.86 10.19 -5.69
C ASN A 90 -11.67 11.47 -5.90
N ASN A 91 -11.01 12.59 -6.15
CA ASN A 91 -11.68 13.86 -6.45
C ASN A 91 -12.47 13.78 -7.76
N SER A 92 -11.88 13.21 -8.83
CA SER A 92 -12.56 13.06 -10.12
C SER A 92 -13.72 12.06 -10.08
N SER A 93 -13.70 11.13 -9.14
CA SER A 93 -14.76 10.14 -8.93
C SER A 93 -15.81 10.54 -7.89
N ASN A 94 -15.78 11.79 -7.39
CA ASN A 94 -16.66 12.26 -6.31
C ASN A 94 -16.62 11.39 -5.04
N GLY A 95 -15.46 10.81 -4.71
CA GLY A 95 -15.27 9.96 -3.54
C GLY A 95 -15.47 8.46 -3.78
N LEU A 96 -15.97 8.04 -4.94
CA LEU A 96 -16.27 6.63 -5.23
C LEU A 96 -15.05 5.73 -5.05
N LEU A 97 -13.84 6.18 -5.41
CA LEU A 97 -12.61 5.41 -5.25
C LEU A 97 -12.40 4.97 -3.79
N VAL A 98 -12.40 5.94 -2.88
CA VAL A 98 -12.13 5.68 -1.46
C VAL A 98 -13.23 4.84 -0.84
N ASP A 99 -14.50 5.11 -1.18
CA ASP A 99 -15.63 4.33 -0.67
C ASP A 99 -15.55 2.87 -1.14
N THR A 100 -15.19 2.63 -2.39
CA THR A 100 -14.99 1.27 -2.92
C THR A 100 -13.82 0.56 -2.22
N CYS A 101 -12.68 1.23 -2.06
CA CYS A 101 -11.54 0.66 -1.35
C CYS A 101 -11.90 0.29 0.10
N ARG A 102 -12.61 1.17 0.81
CA ARG A 102 -13.08 0.91 2.18
C ARG A 102 -14.04 -0.28 2.24
N HIS A 103 -14.99 -0.33 1.30
CA HIS A 103 -15.95 -1.43 1.24
C HIS A 103 -15.25 -2.77 1.00
N LEU A 104 -14.33 -2.86 0.04
CA LEU A 104 -13.60 -4.09 -0.24
C LEU A 104 -12.70 -4.52 0.94
N ARG A 105 -12.07 -3.57 1.63
CA ARG A 105 -11.32 -3.87 2.87
C ARG A 105 -12.24 -4.38 3.97
N TYR A 106 -13.41 -3.77 4.15
CA TYR A 106 -14.41 -4.25 5.11
C TYR A 106 -14.84 -5.70 4.78
N VAL A 107 -15.11 -6.00 3.52
CA VAL A 107 -15.47 -7.35 3.07
C VAL A 107 -14.34 -8.34 3.35
N ARG A 108 -13.10 -8.00 2.99
CA ARG A 108 -11.92 -8.82 3.31
C ARG A 108 -11.83 -9.11 4.81
N ASP A 109 -11.90 -8.09 5.63
CA ASP A 109 -11.65 -8.21 7.07
C ASP A 109 -12.75 -9.00 7.80
N ASN A 110 -14.00 -8.93 7.32
CA ASN A 110 -15.13 -9.57 7.97
C ASN A 110 -15.52 -10.94 7.39
N TYR A 111 -15.27 -11.17 6.10
CA TYR A 111 -15.71 -12.41 5.43
C TYR A 111 -14.57 -13.27 4.90
N PHE A 112 -13.38 -12.69 4.72
CA PHE A 112 -12.23 -13.35 4.12
C PHE A 112 -10.94 -13.14 4.92
N SER A 113 -11.04 -13.01 6.23
CA SER A 113 -9.91 -12.69 7.13
C SER A 113 -8.77 -13.74 7.11
N SER A 114 -9.06 -14.98 6.65
CA SER A 114 -8.05 -16.03 6.48
C SER A 114 -7.13 -15.78 5.27
N TYR A 115 -7.53 -14.93 4.32
CA TYR A 115 -6.72 -14.59 3.16
C TYR A 115 -5.90 -13.32 3.44
N HIS A 116 -4.59 -13.45 3.30
CA HIS A 116 -3.71 -12.30 3.42
C HIS A 116 -3.74 -11.49 2.12
N LEU A 117 -4.56 -10.43 2.09
CA LEU A 117 -4.64 -9.49 0.96
C LEU A 117 -4.24 -8.08 1.42
N PRO A 118 -3.04 -7.60 1.09
CA PRO A 118 -2.58 -6.27 1.49
C PRO A 118 -3.48 -5.15 0.98
N GLY A 119 -3.60 -4.06 1.75
CA GLY A 119 -4.44 -2.92 1.36
C GLY A 119 -4.03 -2.28 0.03
N ILE A 120 -2.73 -2.24 -0.26
CA ILE A 120 -2.22 -1.69 -1.54
C ILE A 120 -2.70 -2.49 -2.75
N VAL A 121 -2.91 -3.81 -2.63
CA VAL A 121 -3.47 -4.65 -3.71
C VAL A 121 -4.90 -4.21 -4.01
N ILE A 122 -5.73 -4.01 -2.97
CA ILE A 122 -7.12 -3.53 -3.12
C ILE A 122 -7.14 -2.14 -3.77
N ASP A 123 -6.32 -1.22 -3.28
CA ASP A 123 -6.26 0.15 -3.80
C ASP A 123 -5.83 0.17 -5.27
N SER A 124 -4.80 -0.59 -5.62
CA SER A 124 -4.30 -0.71 -7.00
C SER A 124 -5.32 -1.33 -7.93
N PHE A 125 -6.02 -2.38 -7.46
CA PHE A 125 -7.09 -3.00 -8.22
C PHE A 125 -8.23 -2.03 -8.51
N VAL A 126 -8.76 -1.36 -7.47
CA VAL A 126 -9.88 -0.42 -7.65
C VAL A 126 -9.47 0.76 -8.54
N TYR A 127 -8.26 1.30 -8.32
CA TYR A 127 -7.72 2.39 -9.13
C TYR A 127 -7.65 2.03 -10.62
N ALA A 128 -7.21 0.82 -10.94
CA ALA A 128 -7.11 0.33 -12.32
C ALA A 128 -8.47 -0.01 -12.94
N ALA A 129 -9.34 -0.66 -12.17
CA ALA A 129 -10.60 -1.22 -12.67
C ALA A 129 -11.73 -0.22 -12.84
N MET A 130 -11.78 0.83 -11.99
CA MET A 130 -12.94 1.72 -11.92
C MET A 130 -13.16 2.62 -13.15
N GLY A 131 -12.17 2.78 -14.03
CA GLY A 131 -12.29 3.65 -15.20
C GLY A 131 -12.66 5.09 -14.82
N ASN A 132 -13.68 5.64 -15.48
CA ASN A 132 -14.18 7.01 -15.26
C ASN A 132 -15.47 7.04 -14.42
N TRP A 133 -15.78 5.98 -13.70
CA TRP A 133 -16.94 5.94 -12.83
C TRP A 133 -16.82 6.92 -11.68
N GLN A 134 -17.96 7.53 -11.31
CA GLN A 134 -18.04 8.51 -10.24
C GLN A 134 -19.40 8.44 -9.55
N TRP A 135 -19.46 8.85 -8.29
CA TRP A 135 -20.74 9.08 -7.64
C TRP A 135 -21.50 10.21 -8.35
N THR A 136 -22.80 10.09 -8.40
CA THR A 136 -23.68 11.20 -8.80
C THR A 136 -23.51 12.37 -7.83
N ARG A 137 -23.66 13.59 -8.33
CA ARG A 137 -23.64 14.76 -7.45
C ARG A 137 -24.82 14.71 -6.48
N PRO A 138 -24.66 15.23 -5.24
CA PRO A 138 -25.76 15.33 -4.29
C PRO A 138 -26.99 15.98 -4.91
N GLY A 139 -28.15 15.37 -4.72
CA GLY A 139 -29.42 15.86 -5.31
C GLY A 139 -29.71 15.39 -6.73
N SER A 140 -28.80 14.68 -7.38
CA SER A 140 -29.00 14.11 -8.72
C SER A 140 -29.33 12.61 -8.62
N ALA A 141 -30.24 12.13 -9.45
CA ALA A 141 -30.51 10.70 -9.56
C ALA A 141 -29.48 10.03 -10.49
N SER A 142 -29.10 8.80 -10.18
CA SER A 142 -28.31 7.98 -11.10
C SER A 142 -29.20 7.47 -12.24
N SER A 143 -28.74 7.61 -13.47
CA SER A 143 -29.36 7.00 -14.64
C SER A 143 -28.88 5.56 -14.88
N VAL A 144 -27.90 5.10 -14.10
CA VAL A 144 -27.26 3.81 -14.28
C VAL A 144 -27.91 2.79 -13.33
N PRO A 145 -28.30 1.60 -13.83
CA PRO A 145 -28.82 0.54 -12.99
C PRO A 145 -27.84 0.10 -11.90
N LYS A 146 -28.38 -0.30 -10.75
CA LYS A 146 -27.60 -0.90 -9.65
C LYS A 146 -26.87 -2.15 -10.16
N GLY A 147 -25.65 -2.35 -9.68
CA GLY A 147 -24.80 -3.51 -10.02
C GLY A 147 -23.92 -3.29 -11.25
N ASN A 148 -24.14 -2.25 -12.06
CA ASN A 148 -23.31 -2.03 -13.24
C ASN A 148 -21.87 -1.68 -12.88
N TYR A 149 -21.65 -0.89 -11.84
CA TYR A 149 -20.30 -0.57 -11.38
C TYR A 149 -19.57 -1.82 -10.85
N GLU A 150 -20.24 -2.62 -10.05
CA GLU A 150 -19.72 -3.89 -9.55
C GLU A 150 -19.36 -4.85 -10.69
N ASN A 151 -20.18 -4.90 -11.74
CA ASN A 151 -19.88 -5.68 -12.94
C ASN A 151 -18.64 -5.18 -13.68
N VAL A 152 -18.37 -3.88 -13.68
CA VAL A 152 -17.12 -3.33 -14.27
C VAL A 152 -15.91 -3.85 -13.53
N LEU A 153 -15.91 -3.81 -12.18
CA LEU A 153 -14.83 -4.33 -11.36
C LEU A 153 -14.64 -5.84 -11.59
N LEU A 154 -15.74 -6.59 -11.63
CA LEU A 154 -15.72 -8.04 -11.85
C LEU A 154 -15.18 -8.39 -13.24
N ASN A 155 -15.59 -7.67 -14.27
CA ASN A 155 -15.13 -7.88 -15.63
C ASN A 155 -13.64 -7.55 -15.78
N TYR A 156 -13.17 -6.47 -15.15
CA TYR A 156 -11.74 -6.15 -15.10
C TYR A 156 -10.94 -7.30 -14.48
N LEU A 157 -11.41 -7.84 -13.36
CA LEU A 157 -10.77 -8.97 -12.71
C LEU A 157 -10.70 -10.20 -13.62
N ARG A 158 -11.83 -10.57 -14.26
CA ARG A 158 -11.91 -11.71 -15.17
C ARG A 158 -11.02 -11.58 -16.39
N GLN A 159 -10.91 -10.38 -16.94
CA GLN A 159 -10.12 -10.11 -18.16
C GLN A 159 -8.62 -10.04 -17.89
N ASN A 160 -8.20 -9.62 -16.69
CA ASN A 160 -6.81 -9.37 -16.35
C ASN A 160 -6.18 -10.43 -15.44
N SER A 161 -6.97 -11.39 -14.92
CA SER A 161 -6.41 -12.50 -14.17
C SER A 161 -6.08 -13.66 -15.12
N PHE A 162 -4.78 -13.98 -15.21
CA PHE A 162 -4.30 -15.15 -15.96
C PHE A 162 -3.80 -16.21 -14.98
N CYS A 163 -4.30 -17.43 -15.11
CA CYS A 163 -3.96 -18.54 -14.20
C CYS A 163 -4.11 -18.21 -12.70
N GLY A 164 -5.09 -17.36 -12.36
CA GLY A 164 -5.31 -16.93 -10.98
C GLY A 164 -4.43 -15.78 -10.49
N ASN A 165 -3.52 -15.28 -11.31
CA ASN A 165 -2.64 -14.15 -10.96
C ASN A 165 -3.11 -12.87 -11.64
N LEU A 166 -3.21 -11.80 -10.87
CA LEU A 166 -3.52 -10.45 -11.34
C LEU A 166 -2.27 -9.57 -11.24
N THR A 167 -1.79 -9.07 -12.37
CA THR A 167 -0.69 -8.12 -12.37
C THR A 167 -1.21 -6.70 -12.16
N LEU A 168 -0.80 -6.07 -11.09
CA LEU A 168 -1.19 -4.72 -10.72
C LEU A 168 0.02 -3.82 -10.53
N ASN A 169 -0.16 -2.54 -10.79
CA ASN A 169 0.80 -1.50 -10.47
C ASN A 169 0.21 -0.54 -9.44
N ALA A 170 1.05 -0.10 -8.51
CA ALA A 170 0.65 0.91 -7.53
C ALA A 170 0.30 2.23 -8.23
N PRO A 171 -0.78 2.92 -7.82
CA PRO A 171 -1.19 4.19 -8.39
C PRO A 171 -0.06 5.23 -8.39
N GLY A 172 0.18 5.90 -9.49
CA GLY A 172 1.16 6.98 -9.60
C GLY A 172 2.64 6.59 -9.57
N SER A 173 3.04 5.61 -8.76
CA SER A 173 4.42 5.13 -8.73
C SER A 173 4.71 4.08 -9.80
N ASN A 174 3.69 3.44 -10.34
CA ASN A 174 3.77 2.34 -11.32
C ASN A 174 4.63 1.14 -10.86
N GLN A 175 4.86 1.01 -9.57
CA GLN A 175 5.58 -0.12 -9.03
C GLN A 175 4.69 -1.36 -9.05
N SER A 176 5.27 -2.52 -9.42
CA SER A 176 4.54 -3.78 -9.42
C SER A 176 4.08 -4.14 -8.01
N VAL A 177 2.81 -4.47 -7.88
CA VAL A 177 2.19 -4.94 -6.65
C VAL A 177 1.97 -6.44 -6.76
N SER A 178 2.57 -7.21 -5.84
CA SER A 178 2.36 -8.66 -5.80
C SER A 178 0.97 -9.00 -5.25
N THR A 179 0.30 -9.90 -5.91
CA THR A 179 -0.99 -10.49 -5.50
C THR A 179 -0.76 -11.84 -4.85
#